data_77cc6ccaf6de8fca50e51b1dd7876771
#
_entry.id   77cc6ccaf6de8fca50e51b1dd7876771
#
_cell.length_a   1.000
_cell.length_b   1.000
_cell.length_c   1.000
_cell.angle_alpha   90.00
_cell.angle_beta   90.00
_cell.angle_gamma   90.00
#
_symmetry.space_group_name_H-M   'P 1'
#
loop_
_entity.id
_entity.type
_entity.pdbx_description
1 polymer ?
#
loop_
_entity_poly.entity_id
_entity_poly.type
_entity_poly.pdbx_seq_one_letter_code
_entity_poly.pdbx_strand_id
1 'polypeptide(L)'
;MFETLVINWHVNPEIFSIGPVSIRWYSLLFVSGFILGWFIFKWFFKREGVPVTLLDPLLYTLLIGTIVGARLGHCLFYQPDYYLGSWQGFWEIFMPWKGGLASHGGTIALFIAMWWFARHYGRKYDFDFVWILDHLAIAVCFAATFIRLGNLFNSEIYGDVTSLPWGFI
;
A
#
# COMPACT_ATOMS: atom_id res chain seq x y z
N MET A 1 14.02 10.54 40.79
CA MET A 1 13.71 9.23 40.18
C MET A 1 12.58 9.50 39.23
N PHE A 2 12.88 9.63 37.94
CA PHE A 2 11.81 9.83 36.93
C PHE A 2 11.11 8.49 36.79
N GLU A 3 9.87 8.39 37.21
CA GLU A 3 9.02 7.24 36.88
C GLU A 3 8.98 7.16 35.36
N THR A 4 9.48 6.06 34.80
CA THR A 4 9.39 5.78 33.38
C THR A 4 7.90 5.65 33.05
N LEU A 5 7.37 6.62 32.31
CA LEU A 5 6.01 6.58 31.78
C LEU A 5 5.92 5.55 30.66
N VAL A 6 6.17 4.31 31.03
CA VAL A 6 6.07 3.19 30.12
C VAL A 6 4.61 2.97 29.74
N ILE A 7 4.33 2.93 28.46
CA ILE A 7 2.97 2.73 27.94
C ILE A 7 2.75 1.22 27.82
N ASN A 8 1.94 0.65 28.72
CA ASN A 8 1.50 -0.74 28.62
C ASN A 8 0.50 -0.88 27.47
N TRP A 9 0.91 -1.57 26.40
CA TRP A 9 0.11 -1.72 25.21
C TRP A 9 -0.50 -3.11 25.10
N HIS A 10 -1.79 -3.22 25.43
CA HIS A 10 -2.57 -4.48 25.41
C HIS A 10 -3.85 -4.31 24.58
N VAL A 11 -3.74 -3.72 23.41
CA VAL A 11 -4.92 -3.51 22.56
C VAL A 11 -5.22 -4.79 21.78
N ASN A 12 -6.50 -5.18 21.78
CA ASN A 12 -6.95 -6.27 20.91
C ASN A 12 -6.85 -5.83 19.44
N PRO A 13 -6.08 -6.52 18.57
CA PRO A 13 -5.99 -6.20 17.16
C PRO A 13 -7.31 -6.34 16.40
N GLU A 14 -8.26 -7.13 16.94
CA GLU A 14 -9.60 -7.30 16.36
C GLU A 14 -10.58 -6.31 16.97
N ILE A 15 -11.36 -5.65 16.11
CA ILE A 15 -12.46 -4.76 16.52
C ILE A 15 -13.71 -5.61 16.82
N PHE A 16 -14.06 -6.46 15.86
CA PHE A 16 -15.15 -7.44 15.97
C PHE A 16 -15.03 -8.51 14.88
N SER A 17 -15.70 -9.65 15.07
CA SER A 17 -15.76 -10.72 14.08
C SER A 17 -17.21 -11.06 13.72
N ILE A 18 -17.47 -11.33 12.44
CA ILE A 18 -18.76 -11.78 11.91
C ILE A 18 -18.52 -13.13 11.21
N GLY A 19 -18.84 -14.22 11.89
CA GLY A 19 -18.56 -15.56 11.39
C GLY A 19 -17.03 -15.77 11.17
N PRO A 20 -16.59 -16.21 10.00
CA PRO A 20 -15.18 -16.47 9.72
C PRO A 20 -14.36 -15.20 9.40
N VAL A 21 -15.01 -14.03 9.32
CA VAL A 21 -14.37 -12.77 8.95
C VAL A 21 -14.14 -11.92 10.19
N SER A 22 -12.87 -11.64 10.51
CA SER A 22 -12.50 -10.69 11.57
C SER A 22 -12.15 -9.33 10.99
N ILE A 23 -12.74 -8.27 11.51
CA ILE A 23 -12.39 -6.88 11.17
C ILE A 23 -11.32 -6.41 12.15
N ARG A 24 -10.15 -6.08 11.60
CA ARG A 24 -8.98 -5.64 12.37
C ARG A 24 -8.71 -4.15 12.21
N TRP A 25 -8.15 -3.54 13.24
CA TRP A 25 -7.70 -2.15 13.20
C TRP A 25 -6.75 -1.88 12.03
N TYR A 26 -5.83 -2.81 11.77
CA TYR A 26 -4.91 -2.71 10.63
C TYR A 26 -5.64 -2.55 9.30
N SER A 27 -6.62 -3.41 9.03
CA SER A 27 -7.38 -3.37 7.78
C SER A 27 -8.16 -2.06 7.63
N LEU A 28 -8.77 -1.57 8.72
CA LEU A 28 -9.51 -0.32 8.73
C LEU A 28 -8.58 0.88 8.45
N LEU A 29 -7.44 0.95 9.15
CA LEU A 29 -6.45 2.00 8.96
C LEU A 29 -5.84 1.96 7.56
N PHE A 30 -5.53 0.76 7.05
CA PHE A 30 -5.04 0.57 5.69
C PHE A 30 -6.02 1.14 4.65
N VAL A 31 -7.29 0.77 4.73
CA VAL A 31 -8.34 1.31 3.83
C VAL A 31 -8.51 2.82 4.00
N SER A 32 -8.44 3.32 5.23
CA SER A 32 -8.51 4.76 5.50
C SER A 32 -7.39 5.54 4.81
N GLY A 33 -6.18 4.96 4.73
CA GLY A 33 -5.06 5.53 3.98
C GLY A 33 -5.37 5.70 2.49
N PHE A 34 -5.98 4.70 1.86
CA PHE A 34 -6.43 4.79 0.46
C PHE A 34 -7.54 5.84 0.26
N ILE A 35 -8.52 5.87 1.14
CA ILE A 35 -9.61 6.86 1.09
C ILE A 35 -9.05 8.27 1.19
N LEU A 36 -8.14 8.50 2.14
CA LEU A 36 -7.50 9.80 2.30
C LEU A 36 -6.65 10.16 1.06
N GLY A 37 -5.88 9.20 0.54
CA GLY A 37 -5.12 9.37 -0.70
C GLY A 37 -6.00 9.79 -1.88
N TRP A 38 -7.17 9.16 -2.02
CA TRP A 38 -8.15 9.53 -3.04
C TRP A 38 -8.64 10.97 -2.87
N PHE A 39 -8.94 11.42 -1.66
CA PHE A 39 -9.34 12.81 -1.39
C PHE A 39 -8.22 13.81 -1.67
N ILE A 40 -6.98 13.47 -1.33
CA ILE A 40 -5.78 14.29 -1.59
C ILE A 40 -5.60 14.47 -3.11
N PHE A 41 -5.63 13.38 -3.88
CA PHE A 41 -5.55 13.46 -5.34
C PHE A 41 -6.72 14.23 -5.97
N LYS A 42 -7.93 14.03 -5.47
CA LYS A 42 -9.11 14.78 -5.92
C LYS A 42 -8.95 16.29 -5.71
N TRP A 43 -8.33 16.67 -4.59
CA TRP A 43 -8.04 18.08 -4.30
C TRP A 43 -7.00 18.63 -5.27
N PHE A 44 -5.89 17.92 -5.52
CA PHE A 44 -4.88 18.32 -6.51
C PHE A 44 -5.45 18.43 -7.92
N PHE A 45 -6.21 17.45 -8.36
CA PHE A 45 -6.84 17.46 -9.68
C PHE A 45 -7.71 18.70 -9.88
N LYS A 46 -8.52 19.04 -8.87
CA LYS A 46 -9.34 20.26 -8.92
C LYS A 46 -8.51 21.53 -8.93
N ARG A 47 -7.46 21.58 -8.11
CA ARG A 47 -6.62 22.77 -7.97
C ARG A 47 -5.81 23.06 -9.23
N GLU A 48 -5.36 22.03 -9.92
CA GLU A 48 -4.44 22.13 -11.05
C GLU A 48 -5.14 21.96 -12.40
N GLY A 49 -6.48 21.92 -12.39
CA GLY A 49 -7.27 21.87 -13.62
C GLY A 49 -7.28 20.51 -14.33
N VAL A 50 -6.77 19.46 -13.67
CA VAL A 50 -6.84 18.10 -14.22
C VAL A 50 -8.25 17.54 -14.00
N PRO A 51 -8.90 16.93 -15.03
CA PRO A 51 -10.23 16.40 -14.89
C PRO A 51 -10.34 15.33 -13.81
N VAL A 52 -11.23 15.53 -12.86
CA VAL A 52 -11.46 14.57 -11.74
C VAL A 52 -11.89 13.19 -12.26
N THR A 53 -12.42 13.11 -13.47
CA THR A 53 -12.78 11.85 -14.13
C THR A 53 -11.59 10.93 -14.40
N LEU A 54 -10.36 11.45 -14.36
CA LEU A 54 -9.13 10.66 -14.48
C LEU A 54 -8.67 10.03 -13.17
N LEU A 55 -9.29 10.41 -12.04
CA LEU A 55 -8.90 9.92 -10.72
C LEU A 55 -9.10 8.42 -10.58
N ASP A 56 -10.27 7.90 -10.99
CA ASP A 56 -10.56 6.48 -10.92
C ASP A 56 -9.69 5.66 -11.88
N PRO A 57 -9.51 6.06 -13.16
CA PRO A 57 -8.52 5.43 -14.03
C PRO A 57 -7.10 5.40 -13.47
N LEU A 58 -6.65 6.50 -12.84
CA LEU A 58 -5.34 6.53 -12.17
C LEU A 58 -5.29 5.50 -11.04
N LEU A 59 -6.27 5.53 -10.14
CA LEU A 59 -6.34 4.61 -9.02
C LEU A 59 -6.31 3.15 -9.47
N TYR A 60 -7.13 2.77 -10.44
CA TYR A 60 -7.14 1.40 -10.98
C TYR A 60 -5.81 1.02 -11.64
N THR A 61 -5.22 1.94 -12.40
CA THR A 61 -3.92 1.69 -13.06
C THR A 61 -2.82 1.41 -12.03
N LEU A 62 -2.74 2.24 -10.98
CA LEU A 62 -1.75 2.06 -9.91
C LEU A 62 -2.02 0.80 -9.09
N LEU A 63 -3.26 0.55 -8.70
CA LEU A 63 -3.64 -0.60 -7.88
C LEU A 63 -3.38 -1.92 -8.62
N ILE A 64 -3.92 -2.06 -9.83
CA ILE A 64 -3.78 -3.27 -10.63
C ILE A 64 -2.30 -3.49 -10.99
N GLY A 65 -1.61 -2.43 -11.44
CA GLY A 65 -0.19 -2.49 -11.74
C GLY A 65 0.64 -2.97 -10.57
N THR A 66 0.38 -2.43 -9.38
CA THR A 66 1.09 -2.82 -8.15
C THR A 66 0.83 -4.28 -7.78
N ILE A 67 -0.43 -4.74 -7.80
CA ILE A 67 -0.78 -6.12 -7.47
C ILE A 67 -0.15 -7.10 -8.46
N VAL A 68 -0.28 -6.83 -9.75
CA VAL A 68 0.31 -7.68 -10.81
C VAL A 68 1.83 -7.71 -10.70
N GLY A 69 2.46 -6.55 -10.52
CA GLY A 69 3.91 -6.46 -10.38
C GLY A 69 4.44 -7.15 -9.12
N ALA A 70 3.75 -6.98 -7.99
CA ALA A 70 4.11 -7.65 -6.74
C ALA A 70 3.98 -9.18 -6.88
N ARG A 71 2.96 -9.66 -7.56
CA ARG A 71 2.77 -11.09 -7.85
C ARG A 71 3.83 -11.63 -8.78
N LEU A 72 4.05 -10.98 -9.92
CA LEU A 72 5.10 -11.37 -10.87
C LEU A 72 6.48 -11.32 -10.24
N GLY A 73 6.77 -10.27 -9.45
CA GLY A 73 8.03 -10.17 -8.72
C GLY A 73 8.24 -11.34 -7.77
N HIS A 74 7.21 -11.77 -7.05
CA HIS A 74 7.31 -12.95 -6.20
C HIS A 74 7.56 -14.22 -7.03
N CYS A 75 6.76 -14.46 -8.04
CA CYS A 75 6.87 -15.68 -8.85
C CYS A 75 8.21 -15.79 -9.57
N LEU A 76 8.76 -14.68 -10.06
CA LEU A 76 9.98 -14.69 -10.88
C LEU A 76 11.27 -14.65 -10.05
N PHE A 77 11.25 -13.99 -8.88
CA PHE A 77 12.47 -13.78 -8.07
C PHE A 77 12.59 -14.69 -6.86
N TYR A 78 11.48 -15.17 -6.28
CA TYR A 78 11.54 -16.00 -5.07
C TYR A 78 11.35 -17.48 -5.33
N GLN A 79 10.48 -17.86 -6.28
CA GLN A 79 10.15 -19.27 -6.55
C GLN A 79 10.01 -19.56 -8.04
N PRO A 80 10.98 -19.18 -8.91
CA PRO A 80 10.86 -19.36 -10.34
C PRO A 80 10.70 -20.83 -10.74
N ASP A 81 11.43 -21.72 -10.08
CA ASP A 81 11.39 -23.16 -10.38
C ASP A 81 10.00 -23.77 -10.15
N TYR A 82 9.29 -23.32 -9.13
CA TYR A 82 7.92 -23.76 -8.87
C TYR A 82 6.93 -23.23 -9.90
N TYR A 83 6.95 -21.91 -10.13
CA TYR A 83 5.95 -21.25 -10.97
C TYR A 83 6.17 -21.47 -12.47
N LEU A 84 7.42 -21.62 -12.90
CA LEU A 84 7.76 -21.84 -14.32
C LEU A 84 8.04 -23.31 -14.63
N GLY A 85 8.35 -24.13 -13.62
CA GLY A 85 8.70 -25.54 -13.79
C GLY A 85 7.53 -26.51 -13.73
N SER A 86 6.34 -26.09 -13.33
CA SER A 86 5.16 -26.94 -13.22
C SER A 86 3.90 -26.30 -13.81
N TRP A 87 3.04 -27.14 -14.39
CA TRP A 87 1.75 -26.68 -14.92
C TRP A 87 0.84 -26.08 -13.82
N GLN A 88 0.86 -26.67 -12.65
CA GLN A 88 0.11 -26.13 -11.51
C GLN A 88 0.64 -24.78 -11.07
N GLY A 89 1.97 -24.64 -10.93
CA GLY A 89 2.61 -23.37 -10.58
C GLY A 89 2.29 -22.27 -11.57
N PHE A 90 2.30 -22.57 -12.87
CA PHE A 90 1.94 -21.60 -13.91
C PHE A 90 0.55 -21.00 -13.70
N TRP A 91 -0.47 -21.81 -13.41
CA TRP A 91 -1.81 -21.31 -13.13
C TRP A 91 -1.90 -20.55 -11.81
N GLU A 92 -1.08 -20.90 -10.84
CA GLU A 92 -1.04 -20.21 -9.56
C GLU A 92 -0.43 -18.79 -9.65
N ILE A 93 0.29 -18.46 -10.73
CA ILE A 93 0.73 -17.06 -10.99
C ILE A 93 -0.47 -16.11 -10.98
N PHE A 94 -1.60 -16.52 -11.53
CA PHE A 94 -2.82 -15.72 -11.64
C PHE A 94 -3.68 -15.70 -10.37
N MET A 95 -3.18 -16.28 -9.27
CA MET A 95 -3.92 -16.42 -8.01
C MET A 95 -3.23 -15.61 -6.88
N PRO A 96 -3.27 -14.26 -6.91
CA PRO A 96 -2.61 -13.43 -5.89
C PRO A 96 -3.20 -13.64 -4.48
N TRP A 97 -4.43 -14.16 -4.38
CA TRP A 97 -5.08 -14.49 -3.10
C TRP A 97 -4.46 -15.71 -2.37
N LYS A 98 -3.63 -16.49 -3.04
CA LYS A 98 -2.85 -17.56 -2.40
C LYS A 98 -1.61 -17.03 -1.65
N GLY A 99 -1.40 -15.72 -1.65
CA GLY A 99 -0.22 -15.10 -1.05
C GLY A 99 0.96 -15.01 -2.02
N GLY A 100 2.11 -14.61 -1.51
CA GLY A 100 3.31 -14.42 -2.32
C GLY A 100 3.26 -13.14 -3.16
N LEU A 101 3.50 -12.01 -2.48
CA LEU A 101 3.62 -10.68 -3.07
C LEU A 101 4.99 -10.10 -2.69
N ALA A 102 5.73 -9.62 -3.69
CA ALA A 102 7.04 -9.02 -3.50
C ALA A 102 6.97 -7.50 -3.64
N SER A 103 7.37 -6.77 -2.60
CA SER A 103 7.29 -5.30 -2.57
C SER A 103 8.10 -4.64 -3.68
N HIS A 104 9.30 -5.15 -4.00
CA HIS A 104 10.12 -4.61 -5.08
C HIS A 104 9.47 -4.78 -6.47
N GLY A 105 8.82 -5.93 -6.74
CA GLY A 105 8.06 -6.12 -7.97
C GLY A 105 6.88 -5.15 -8.07
N GLY A 106 6.16 -4.94 -6.96
CA GLY A 106 5.10 -3.95 -6.86
C GLY A 106 5.60 -2.53 -7.11
N THR A 107 6.74 -2.15 -6.53
CA THR A 107 7.34 -0.83 -6.71
C THR A 107 7.73 -0.58 -8.16
N ILE A 108 8.42 -1.51 -8.81
CA ILE A 108 8.80 -1.39 -10.22
C ILE A 108 7.56 -1.22 -11.09
N ALA A 109 6.55 -2.05 -10.88
CA ALA A 109 5.31 -1.97 -11.66
C ALA A 109 4.52 -0.69 -11.39
N LEU A 110 4.55 -0.15 -10.17
CA LEU A 110 3.97 1.14 -9.82
C LEU A 110 4.60 2.27 -10.64
N PHE A 111 5.94 2.30 -10.75
CA PHE A 111 6.63 3.28 -11.59
C PHE A 111 6.27 3.14 -13.08
N ILE A 112 6.20 1.92 -13.58
CA ILE A 112 5.77 1.65 -14.96
C ILE A 112 4.32 2.11 -15.19
N ALA A 113 3.42 1.83 -14.25
CA ALA A 113 2.02 2.23 -14.30
C ALA A 113 1.85 3.76 -14.32
N MET A 114 2.60 4.49 -13.48
CA MET A 114 2.63 5.96 -13.47
C MET A 114 3.15 6.52 -14.80
N TRP A 115 4.25 5.96 -15.29
CA TRP A 115 4.82 6.36 -16.57
C TRP A 115 3.84 6.14 -17.73
N TRP A 116 3.19 4.96 -17.77
CA TRP A 116 2.19 4.64 -18.78
C TRP A 116 1.01 5.61 -18.72
N PHE A 117 0.50 5.88 -17.53
CA PHE A 117 -0.63 6.79 -17.32
C PHE A 117 -0.29 8.22 -17.76
N ALA A 118 0.88 8.73 -17.37
CA ALA A 118 1.37 10.04 -17.79
C ALA A 118 1.53 10.12 -19.31
N ARG A 119 2.04 9.06 -19.94
CA ARG A 119 2.21 8.99 -21.39
C ARG A 119 0.87 9.01 -22.14
N HIS A 120 -0.14 8.36 -21.57
CA HIS A 120 -1.45 8.23 -22.21
C HIS A 120 -2.33 9.47 -22.04
N TYR A 121 -2.36 10.05 -20.85
CA TYR A 121 -3.23 11.17 -20.53
C TYR A 121 -2.51 12.51 -20.40
N GLY A 122 -1.23 12.52 -20.03
CA GLY A 122 -0.49 13.72 -19.65
C GLY A 122 -0.41 14.76 -20.74
N ARG A 123 -0.18 14.34 -22.01
CA ARG A 123 -0.13 15.28 -23.16
C ARG A 123 -1.44 16.05 -23.36
N LYS A 124 -2.56 15.47 -23.00
CA LYS A 124 -3.88 16.09 -23.19
C LYS A 124 -4.24 17.04 -22.06
N TYR A 125 -3.72 16.77 -20.86
CA TYR A 125 -4.14 17.47 -19.64
C TYR A 125 -2.99 18.16 -18.90
N ASP A 126 -1.85 18.30 -19.60
CA ASP A 126 -0.66 19.04 -19.16
C ASP A 126 -0.07 18.57 -17.81
N PHE A 127 0.09 17.25 -17.66
CA PHE A 127 0.85 16.66 -16.57
C PHE A 127 1.80 15.57 -17.06
N ASP A 128 2.87 15.32 -16.31
CA ASP A 128 3.87 14.31 -16.64
C ASP A 128 4.01 13.24 -15.53
N PHE A 129 4.98 12.36 -15.72
CA PHE A 129 5.31 11.32 -14.74
C PHE A 129 5.76 11.91 -13.40
N VAL A 130 6.55 12.98 -13.41
CA VAL A 130 7.07 13.62 -12.20
C VAL A 130 5.91 14.24 -11.41
N TRP A 131 4.97 14.86 -12.11
CA TRP A 131 3.75 15.38 -11.50
C TRP A 131 2.98 14.31 -10.72
N ILE A 132 2.76 13.12 -11.31
CA ILE A 132 2.08 12.02 -10.61
C ILE A 132 2.90 11.56 -9.41
N LEU A 133 4.22 11.44 -9.56
CA LEU A 133 5.13 10.99 -8.50
C LEU A 133 5.12 11.93 -7.30
N ASP A 134 5.19 13.25 -7.53
CA ASP A 134 5.17 14.26 -6.46
C ASP A 134 3.87 14.18 -5.64
N HIS A 135 2.74 14.08 -6.32
CA HIS A 135 1.43 13.99 -5.66
C HIS A 135 1.23 12.64 -4.95
N LEU A 136 1.73 11.57 -5.57
CA LEU A 136 1.69 10.24 -4.96
C LEU A 136 2.57 10.18 -3.71
N ALA A 137 3.74 10.81 -3.70
CA ALA A 137 4.62 10.86 -2.54
C ALA A 137 3.90 11.46 -1.31
N ILE A 138 3.13 12.53 -1.51
CA ILE A 138 2.32 13.14 -0.44
C ILE A 138 1.27 12.15 0.07
N ALA A 139 0.51 11.51 -0.83
CA ALA A 139 -0.52 10.54 -0.45
C ALA A 139 0.09 9.32 0.28
N VAL A 140 1.25 8.85 -0.18
CA VAL A 140 1.98 7.73 0.42
C VAL A 140 2.48 8.04 1.83
N CYS A 141 2.92 9.27 2.11
CA CYS A 141 3.32 9.68 3.46
C CYS A 141 2.16 9.52 4.46
N PHE A 142 0.95 9.95 4.08
CA PHE A 142 -0.24 9.74 4.92
C PHE A 142 -0.61 8.27 5.05
N ALA A 143 -0.61 7.53 3.94
CA ALA A 143 -0.90 6.08 3.96
C ALA A 143 0.11 5.32 4.83
N ALA A 144 1.41 5.66 4.76
CA ALA A 144 2.45 5.07 5.59
C ALA A 144 2.20 5.32 7.08
N THR A 145 1.71 6.50 7.46
CA THR A 145 1.32 6.80 8.84
C THR A 145 0.22 5.85 9.32
N PHE A 146 -0.83 5.65 8.52
CA PHE A 146 -1.91 4.72 8.87
C PHE A 146 -1.42 3.26 8.94
N ILE A 147 -0.52 2.86 8.04
CA ILE A 147 0.10 1.53 8.07
C ILE A 147 0.90 1.34 9.38
N ARG A 148 1.70 2.34 9.77
CA ARG A 148 2.48 2.27 11.01
C ARG A 148 1.59 2.23 12.26
N LEU A 149 0.51 2.98 12.28
CA LEU A 149 -0.49 2.87 13.32
C LEU A 149 -1.13 1.48 13.32
N GLY A 150 -1.44 0.92 12.16
CA GLY A 150 -1.96 -0.45 12.04
C GLY A 150 -0.99 -1.50 12.57
N ASN A 151 0.31 -1.37 12.28
CA ASN A 151 1.34 -2.25 12.84
C ASN A 151 1.40 -2.17 14.37
N LEU A 152 1.23 -0.98 14.93
CA LEU A 152 1.16 -0.79 16.39
C LEU A 152 -0.03 -1.55 16.99
N PHE A 153 -1.22 -1.48 16.38
CA PHE A 153 -2.41 -2.23 16.82
C PHE A 153 -2.23 -3.75 16.69
N ASN A 154 -1.48 -4.21 15.69
CA ASN A 154 -1.17 -5.62 15.51
C ASN A 154 0.02 -6.10 16.37
N SER A 155 0.69 -5.20 17.10
CA SER A 155 1.94 -5.48 17.81
C SER A 155 2.99 -6.14 16.92
N GLU A 156 3.19 -5.59 15.70
CA GLU A 156 4.13 -6.10 14.70
C GLU A 156 5.02 -4.99 14.14
N ILE A 157 6.17 -5.38 13.56
CA ILE A 157 7.14 -4.46 12.92
C ILE A 157 7.54 -3.31 13.88
N TYR A 158 7.73 -3.66 15.14
CA TYR A 158 8.24 -2.75 16.16
C TYR A 158 9.73 -2.48 15.96
N GLY A 159 10.21 -1.38 16.55
CA GLY A 159 11.61 -0.97 16.52
C GLY A 159 12.50 -1.71 17.49
N ASP A 160 13.66 -1.13 17.76
CA ASP A 160 14.63 -1.66 18.72
C ASP A 160 14.20 -1.34 20.16
N VAL A 161 14.78 -2.09 21.11
CA VAL A 161 14.58 -1.86 22.54
C VAL A 161 15.04 -0.43 22.88
N THR A 162 14.22 0.27 23.63
CA THR A 162 14.48 1.67 24.01
C THR A 162 14.43 1.85 25.53
N SER A 163 15.29 2.75 26.03
CA SER A 163 15.24 3.24 27.41
C SER A 163 14.48 4.54 27.57
N LEU A 164 13.82 5.02 26.50
CA LEU A 164 13.04 6.25 26.54
C LEU A 164 11.82 6.10 27.45
N PRO A 165 11.44 7.17 28.21
CA PRO A 165 10.37 7.10 29.19
C PRO A 165 8.98 6.92 28.59
N TRP A 166 8.82 7.00 27.26
CA TRP A 166 7.58 6.78 26.53
C TRP A 166 7.61 5.53 25.64
N GLY A 167 8.44 4.55 26.00
CA GLY A 167 8.49 3.25 25.31
C GLY A 167 7.18 2.47 25.49
N PHE A 168 6.78 1.74 24.46
CA PHE A 168 5.65 0.80 24.50
C PHE A 168 6.15 -0.57 24.98
N ILE A 169 5.40 -1.24 25.88
CA ILE A 169 5.64 -2.62 26.35
C ILE A 169 4.40 -3.46 26.08
#